data_363e4dcf9d3dbb07b66adec01104e400
#
_entry.id   363e4dcf9d3dbb07b66adec01104e400
#
_cell.length_a   1.000
_cell.length_b   1.000
_cell.length_c   1.000
_cell.angle_alpha   90.00
_cell.angle_beta   90.00
_cell.angle_gamma   90.00
#
_symmetry.space_group_name_H-M   'P 1'
#
loop_
_entity.id
_entity.type
_entity.pdbx_description
1 polymer ?
#
loop_
_entity_poly.entity_id
_entity_poly.type
_entity_poly.pdbx_seq_one_letter_code
_entity_poly.pdbx_strand_id
1 'polypeptide(L)'
;MSGAQPKAVEMSGAAAVIAEVDASRIETRHRQGWVGHVTDSLPQAFALAKEAMDSHTPISIAYHGNVVDLLEYAVKEQIHIDLLSDQTSCHAAYDGGYCPVGLTFEERTRMLHENPAEFRRKVDATLKRHFLAIKELVGRGTYFFDYGNSFMKAVYDAGVPEIARNGSDKNGFIFPSYVED
;
A
#
# COMPACT_ATOMS: atom_id res chain seq x y z
N MET A 1 -1.00 4.09 -8.76
CA MET A 1 0.05 3.08 -9.01
C MET A 1 1.17 3.69 -9.82
N SER A 2 2.40 3.57 -9.33
CA SER A 2 3.59 3.92 -10.13
C SER A 2 3.76 2.91 -11.27
N GLY A 3 4.03 3.40 -12.50
CA GLY A 3 4.25 2.48 -13.61
C GLY A 3 5.62 1.78 -13.60
N ALA A 4 6.60 2.35 -12.91
CA ALA A 4 7.95 1.81 -12.88
C ALA A 4 8.07 0.53 -12.03
N GLN A 5 7.33 0.43 -10.94
CA GLN A 5 7.46 -0.69 -10.00
C GLN A 5 7.08 -2.04 -10.57
N PRO A 6 5.90 -2.23 -11.20
CA PRO A 6 5.56 -3.53 -11.78
C PRO A 6 6.61 -4.00 -12.79
N LYS A 7 7.08 -3.07 -13.62
CA LYS A 7 8.12 -3.36 -14.61
C LYS A 7 9.45 -3.73 -13.96
N ALA A 8 9.86 -3.00 -12.94
CA ALA A 8 11.09 -3.27 -12.21
C ALA A 8 11.06 -4.64 -11.52
N VAL A 9 9.92 -5.01 -10.94
CA VAL A 9 9.71 -6.34 -10.31
C VAL A 9 9.94 -7.46 -11.31
N GLU A 10 9.32 -7.41 -12.48
CA GLU A 10 9.51 -8.43 -13.51
C GLU A 10 10.95 -8.48 -14.03
N MET A 11 11.58 -7.32 -14.21
CA MET A 11 12.99 -7.23 -14.64
C MET A 11 13.96 -7.77 -13.59
N SER A 12 13.62 -7.70 -12.30
CA SER A 12 14.43 -8.24 -11.22
C SER A 12 14.19 -9.73 -10.95
N GLY A 13 13.28 -10.37 -11.67
CA GLY A 13 12.96 -11.78 -11.50
C GLY A 13 12.05 -12.07 -10.30
N ALA A 14 11.32 -11.08 -9.80
CA ALA A 14 10.48 -11.20 -8.61
C ALA A 14 8.98 -11.31 -8.95
N ALA A 15 8.18 -11.69 -7.94
CA ALA A 15 6.73 -11.64 -7.96
C ALA A 15 6.22 -10.51 -7.06
N ALA A 16 5.25 -9.71 -7.52
CA ALA A 16 4.65 -8.68 -6.69
C ALA A 16 3.15 -8.50 -6.91
N VAL A 17 2.46 -8.15 -5.83
CA VAL A 17 1.08 -7.66 -5.84
C VAL A 17 1.08 -6.19 -5.48
N ILE A 18 0.44 -5.35 -6.31
CA ILE A 18 0.44 -3.90 -6.17
C ILE A 18 -1.02 -3.42 -6.10
N ALA A 19 -1.41 -2.82 -4.98
CA ALA A 19 -2.76 -2.27 -4.81
C ALA A 19 -2.91 -0.91 -5.48
N GLU A 20 -4.04 -0.70 -6.15
CA GLU A 20 -4.45 0.58 -6.72
C GLU A 20 -5.97 0.69 -6.70
N VAL A 21 -6.48 1.82 -6.22
CA VAL A 21 -7.93 2.08 -6.12
C VAL A 21 -8.52 2.72 -7.38
N ASP A 22 -7.69 3.31 -8.22
CA ASP A 22 -8.09 3.95 -9.47
C ASP A 22 -7.97 2.97 -10.64
N ALA A 23 -9.10 2.42 -11.07
CA ALA A 23 -9.16 1.47 -12.17
C ALA A 23 -8.54 2.01 -13.48
N SER A 24 -8.66 3.33 -13.73
CA SER A 24 -8.13 3.95 -14.95
C SER A 24 -6.61 3.91 -15.00
N ARG A 25 -5.95 4.00 -13.84
CA ARG A 25 -4.49 3.87 -13.72
C ARG A 25 -4.04 2.44 -13.97
N ILE A 26 -4.78 1.46 -13.43
CA ILE A 26 -4.52 0.03 -13.68
C ILE A 26 -4.64 -0.26 -15.17
N GLU A 27 -5.76 0.10 -15.79
CA GLU A 27 -6.01 -0.10 -17.23
C GLU A 27 -4.91 0.51 -18.09
N THR A 28 -4.52 1.75 -17.78
CA THR A 28 -3.45 2.43 -18.49
C THR A 28 -2.13 1.66 -18.41
N ARG A 29 -1.73 1.20 -17.21
CA ARG A 29 -0.47 0.46 -17.02
C ARG A 29 -0.51 -0.93 -17.65
N HIS A 30 -1.64 -1.60 -17.55
CA HIS A 30 -1.83 -2.91 -18.19
C HIS A 30 -1.75 -2.80 -19.73
N ARG A 31 -2.44 -1.84 -20.34
CA ARG A 31 -2.38 -1.58 -21.77
C ARG A 31 -0.96 -1.19 -22.26
N GLN A 32 -0.19 -0.52 -21.43
CA GLN A 32 1.21 -0.19 -21.72
C GLN A 32 2.18 -1.38 -21.57
N GLY A 33 1.72 -2.54 -21.10
CA GLY A 33 2.55 -3.70 -20.82
C GLY A 33 3.47 -3.51 -19.61
N TRP A 34 3.08 -2.65 -18.66
CA TRP A 34 3.86 -2.38 -17.44
C TRP A 34 3.42 -3.21 -16.25
N VAL A 35 2.22 -3.76 -16.29
CA VAL A 35 1.71 -4.74 -15.32
C VAL A 35 1.14 -5.93 -16.10
N GLY A 36 1.51 -7.15 -15.69
CA GLY A 36 1.16 -8.35 -16.42
C GLY A 36 -0.27 -8.83 -16.17
N HIS A 37 -0.73 -8.75 -14.93
CA HIS A 37 -2.04 -9.28 -14.51
C HIS A 37 -2.84 -8.26 -13.73
N VAL A 38 -4.17 -8.35 -13.83
CA VAL A 38 -5.12 -7.48 -13.12
C VAL A 38 -6.20 -8.34 -12.49
N THR A 39 -6.53 -8.06 -11.23
CA THR A 39 -7.62 -8.73 -10.52
C THR A 39 -8.19 -7.82 -9.41
N ASP A 40 -9.44 -8.02 -9.05
CA ASP A 40 -10.11 -7.44 -7.88
C ASP A 40 -10.25 -8.46 -6.71
N SER A 41 -9.73 -9.66 -6.92
CA SER A 41 -9.80 -10.76 -5.96
C SER A 41 -8.48 -10.96 -5.23
N LEU A 42 -8.45 -10.72 -3.91
CA LEU A 42 -7.27 -10.99 -3.07
C LEU A 42 -6.84 -12.47 -3.11
N PRO A 43 -7.75 -13.46 -2.97
CA PRO A 43 -7.36 -14.87 -3.12
C PRO A 43 -6.68 -15.15 -4.45
N GLN A 44 -7.21 -14.60 -5.56
CA GLN A 44 -6.63 -14.80 -6.89
C GLN A 44 -5.27 -14.12 -7.02
N ALA A 45 -5.12 -12.89 -6.52
CA ALA A 45 -3.84 -12.17 -6.57
C ALA A 45 -2.71 -12.98 -5.90
N PHE A 46 -2.97 -13.47 -4.69
CA PHE A 46 -1.97 -14.25 -3.95
C PHE A 46 -1.77 -15.67 -4.50
N ALA A 47 -2.80 -16.29 -5.08
CA ALA A 47 -2.65 -17.57 -5.76
C ALA A 47 -1.73 -17.45 -7.00
N LEU A 48 -1.93 -16.43 -7.82
CA LEU A 48 -1.07 -16.14 -8.98
C LEU A 48 0.38 -15.84 -8.55
N ALA A 49 0.56 -15.04 -7.50
CA ALA A 49 1.89 -14.74 -6.98
C ALA A 49 2.59 -16.02 -6.48
N LYS A 50 1.87 -16.88 -5.75
CA LYS A 50 2.41 -18.15 -5.26
C LYS A 50 2.80 -19.09 -6.41
N GLU A 51 1.93 -19.28 -7.40
CA GLU A 51 2.21 -20.10 -8.59
C GLU A 51 3.46 -19.62 -9.33
N ALA A 52 3.59 -18.30 -9.49
CA ALA A 52 4.74 -17.68 -10.14
C ALA A 52 6.04 -17.91 -9.34
N MET A 53 5.98 -17.79 -8.01
CA MET A 53 7.12 -18.08 -7.14
C MET A 53 7.53 -19.56 -7.21
N ASP A 54 6.56 -20.49 -7.15
CA ASP A 54 6.80 -21.94 -7.23
C ASP A 54 7.42 -22.33 -8.59
N SER A 55 7.05 -21.64 -9.67
CA SER A 55 7.58 -21.85 -11.03
C SER A 55 8.80 -21.00 -11.38
N HIS A 56 9.27 -20.14 -10.48
CA HIS A 56 10.37 -19.18 -10.70
C HIS A 56 10.10 -18.24 -11.90
N THR A 57 8.85 -17.87 -12.11
CA THR A 57 8.41 -16.99 -13.20
C THR A 57 8.15 -15.59 -12.67
N PRO A 58 8.83 -14.54 -13.16
CA PRO A 58 8.54 -13.17 -12.74
C PRO A 58 7.10 -12.77 -13.07
N ILE A 59 6.45 -12.06 -12.14
CA ILE A 59 5.07 -11.60 -12.34
C ILE A 59 4.80 -10.29 -11.61
N SER A 60 4.03 -9.41 -12.24
CA SER A 60 3.42 -8.25 -11.60
C SER A 60 1.91 -8.33 -11.68
N ILE A 61 1.25 -8.17 -10.53
CA ILE A 61 -0.19 -8.28 -10.37
C ILE A 61 -0.72 -6.97 -9.81
N ALA A 62 -1.58 -6.27 -10.55
CA ALA A 62 -2.35 -5.16 -10.04
C ALA A 62 -3.60 -5.68 -9.34
N TYR A 63 -3.72 -5.44 -8.06
CA TYR A 63 -4.94 -5.62 -7.31
C TYR A 63 -5.76 -4.33 -7.33
N HIS A 64 -6.96 -4.37 -7.94
CA HIS A 64 -7.89 -3.25 -7.93
C HIS A 64 -8.60 -3.21 -6.58
N GLY A 65 -8.06 -2.43 -5.65
CA GLY A 65 -8.59 -2.33 -4.30
C GLY A 65 -7.67 -1.54 -3.37
N ASN A 66 -8.08 -1.49 -2.11
CA ASN A 66 -7.34 -0.74 -1.10
C ASN A 66 -6.13 -1.55 -0.59
N VAL A 67 -4.99 -0.87 -0.40
CA VAL A 67 -3.77 -1.50 0.12
C VAL A 67 -3.97 -2.07 1.52
N VAL A 68 -4.81 -1.46 2.35
CA VAL A 68 -5.06 -1.97 3.72
C VAL A 68 -5.80 -3.30 3.67
N ASP A 69 -6.79 -3.45 2.78
CA ASP A 69 -7.50 -4.72 2.61
C ASP A 69 -6.53 -5.83 2.13
N LEU A 70 -5.60 -5.49 1.24
CA LEU A 70 -4.55 -6.41 0.79
C LEU A 70 -3.65 -6.85 1.94
N LEU A 71 -3.17 -5.92 2.76
CA LEU A 71 -2.28 -6.22 3.87
C LEU A 71 -2.99 -6.99 4.99
N GLU A 72 -4.22 -6.60 5.34
CA GLU A 72 -5.02 -7.33 6.34
C GLU A 72 -5.35 -8.75 5.88
N TYR A 73 -5.60 -8.94 4.58
CA TYR A 73 -5.77 -10.28 4.01
C TYR A 73 -4.48 -11.11 4.17
N ALA A 74 -3.32 -10.54 3.84
CA ALA A 74 -2.05 -11.23 4.01
C ALA A 74 -1.76 -11.59 5.48
N VAL A 75 -2.09 -10.68 6.40
CA VAL A 75 -1.99 -10.96 7.86
C VAL A 75 -2.90 -12.11 8.26
N LYS A 76 -4.16 -12.07 7.86
CA LYS A 76 -5.19 -13.06 8.20
C LYS A 76 -4.85 -14.45 7.66
N GLU A 77 -4.45 -14.54 6.41
CA GLU A 77 -4.12 -15.78 5.73
C GLU A 77 -2.67 -16.25 5.98
N GLN A 78 -1.94 -15.53 6.85
CA GLN A 78 -0.54 -15.84 7.23
C GLN A 78 0.41 -15.92 6.02
N ILE A 79 0.18 -15.08 5.01
CA ILE A 79 1.00 -15.04 3.80
C ILE A 79 2.34 -14.39 4.14
N HIS A 80 3.43 -15.05 3.76
CA HIS A 80 4.76 -14.49 3.88
C HIS A 80 5.02 -13.47 2.77
N ILE A 81 5.56 -12.31 3.14
CA ILE A 81 5.97 -11.23 2.25
C ILE A 81 7.41 -10.88 2.63
N ASP A 82 8.34 -11.00 1.68
CA ASP A 82 9.74 -10.67 1.93
C ASP A 82 9.95 -9.17 2.03
N LEU A 83 9.38 -8.42 1.08
CA LEU A 83 9.59 -6.99 0.91
C LEU A 83 8.25 -6.26 0.75
N LEU A 84 8.07 -5.20 1.53
CA LEU A 84 6.90 -4.33 1.47
C LEU A 84 7.32 -2.87 1.41
N SER A 85 6.71 -2.09 0.53
CA SER A 85 6.89 -0.63 0.54
C SER A 85 5.55 0.08 0.40
N ASP A 86 5.43 1.21 1.09
CA ASP A 86 4.30 2.13 0.88
C ASP A 86 4.68 3.23 -0.11
N GLN A 87 3.79 3.49 -1.06
CA GLN A 87 3.92 4.55 -2.06
C GLN A 87 2.65 5.41 -2.15
N THR A 88 1.80 5.37 -1.15
CA THR A 88 0.63 6.24 -1.09
C THR A 88 1.06 7.70 -1.00
N SER A 89 0.29 8.61 -1.61
CA SER A 89 0.60 10.04 -1.59
C SER A 89 0.22 10.69 -0.26
N CYS A 90 0.81 10.21 0.84
CA CYS A 90 0.48 10.64 2.20
C CYS A 90 0.91 12.07 2.52
N HIS A 91 1.76 12.71 1.72
CA HIS A 91 2.02 14.15 1.82
C HIS A 91 0.77 15.01 1.52
N ALA A 92 -0.22 14.45 0.83
CA ALA A 92 -1.52 15.06 0.56
C ALA A 92 -2.67 14.15 1.01
N ALA A 93 -2.48 13.42 2.12
CA ALA A 93 -3.42 12.38 2.57
C ALA A 93 -4.85 12.92 2.71
N TYR A 94 -5.00 14.12 3.28
CA TYR A 94 -6.29 14.75 3.53
C TYR A 94 -6.84 15.56 2.36
N ASP A 95 -6.05 15.72 1.30
CA ASP A 95 -6.44 16.41 0.06
C ASP A 95 -6.65 15.42 -1.10
N GLY A 96 -6.92 14.16 -0.76
CA GLY A 96 -7.23 13.11 -1.71
C GLY A 96 -6.04 12.27 -2.19
N GLY A 97 -4.88 12.41 -1.57
CA GLY A 97 -3.73 11.53 -1.85
C GLY A 97 -3.88 10.12 -1.26
N TYR A 98 -4.75 9.95 -0.27
CA TYR A 98 -5.01 8.67 0.38
C TYR A 98 -6.49 8.27 0.23
N CYS A 99 -6.77 6.99 0.00
CA CYS A 99 -8.13 6.48 -0.11
C CYS A 99 -8.50 5.70 1.17
N PRO A 100 -9.50 6.15 1.93
CA PRO A 100 -10.00 5.40 3.07
C PRO A 100 -10.55 4.04 2.68
N VAL A 101 -10.35 3.03 3.54
CA VAL A 101 -10.94 1.71 3.38
C VAL A 101 -12.47 1.79 3.32
N GLY A 102 -13.07 0.96 2.48
CA GLY A 102 -14.53 0.88 2.29
C GLY A 102 -15.09 1.98 1.40
N LEU A 103 -14.25 2.76 0.72
CA LEU A 103 -14.65 3.73 -0.30
C LEU A 103 -14.04 3.36 -1.65
N THR A 104 -14.84 3.48 -2.70
CA THR A 104 -14.32 3.51 -4.08
C THR A 104 -13.57 4.82 -4.33
N PHE A 105 -12.84 4.88 -5.45
CA PHE A 105 -12.15 6.10 -5.86
C PHE A 105 -13.11 7.28 -6.05
N GLU A 106 -14.29 7.03 -6.62
CA GLU A 106 -15.34 8.03 -6.85
C GLU A 106 -16.00 8.49 -5.55
N GLU A 107 -16.33 7.54 -4.65
CA GLU A 107 -16.89 7.83 -3.33
C GLU A 107 -15.93 8.64 -2.47
N ARG A 108 -14.64 8.29 -2.49
CA ARG A 108 -13.58 9.05 -1.85
C ARG A 108 -13.54 10.49 -2.36
N THR A 109 -13.55 10.67 -3.67
CA THR A 109 -13.51 12.00 -4.30
C THR A 109 -14.73 12.83 -3.94
N ARG A 110 -15.92 12.23 -3.98
CA ARG A 110 -17.16 12.89 -3.56
C ARG A 110 -17.13 13.29 -2.08
N MET A 111 -16.74 12.36 -1.20
CA MET A 111 -16.68 12.63 0.24
C MET A 111 -15.69 13.75 0.59
N LEU A 112 -14.55 13.81 -0.07
CA LEU A 112 -13.56 14.88 0.11
C LEU A 112 -14.18 16.27 -0.13
N HIS A 113 -15.06 16.40 -1.14
CA HIS A 113 -15.72 17.67 -1.47
C HIS A 113 -16.94 17.96 -0.60
N GLU A 114 -17.78 16.96 -0.35
CA GLU A 114 -19.05 17.13 0.33
C GLU A 114 -18.93 17.13 1.86
N ASN A 115 -18.00 16.33 2.42
CA ASN A 115 -17.81 16.18 3.86
C ASN A 115 -16.33 15.98 4.22
N PRO A 116 -15.48 17.01 4.11
CA PRO A 116 -14.05 16.90 4.37
C PRO A 116 -13.71 16.51 5.81
N ALA A 117 -14.55 16.84 6.78
CA ALA A 117 -14.33 16.42 8.18
C ALA A 117 -14.49 14.91 8.36
N GLU A 118 -15.52 14.31 7.74
CA GLU A 118 -15.71 12.88 7.75
C GLU A 118 -14.61 12.16 6.94
N PHE A 119 -14.23 12.73 5.80
CA PHE A 119 -13.12 12.22 5.00
C PHE A 119 -11.85 12.13 5.84
N ARG A 120 -11.47 13.20 6.55
CA ARG A 120 -10.30 13.22 7.45
C ARG A 120 -10.40 12.13 8.50
N ARG A 121 -11.54 11.98 9.19
CA ARG A 121 -11.74 10.92 10.20
C ARG A 121 -11.51 9.51 9.62
N LYS A 122 -12.01 9.26 8.41
CA LYS A 122 -11.84 7.98 7.72
C LYS A 122 -10.39 7.75 7.29
N VAL A 123 -9.69 8.78 6.85
CA VAL A 123 -8.24 8.71 6.55
C VAL A 123 -7.47 8.34 7.81
N ASP A 124 -7.68 9.01 8.94
CA ASP A 124 -7.00 8.71 10.21
C ASP A 124 -7.24 7.27 10.66
N ALA A 125 -8.49 6.82 10.59
CA ALA A 125 -8.85 5.45 10.96
C ALA A 125 -8.17 4.41 10.05
N THR A 126 -8.08 4.70 8.76
CA THR A 126 -7.44 3.82 7.76
C THR A 126 -5.93 3.80 7.93
N LEU A 127 -5.29 4.94 8.16
CA LEU A 127 -3.84 5.01 8.43
C LEU A 127 -3.44 4.19 9.66
N LYS A 128 -4.27 4.19 10.72
CA LYS A 128 -4.05 3.35 11.91
C LYS A 128 -4.09 1.85 11.56
N ARG A 129 -5.08 1.42 10.78
CA ARG A 129 -5.19 0.03 10.32
C ARG A 129 -4.00 -0.35 9.44
N HIS A 130 -3.63 0.54 8.51
CA HIS A 130 -2.49 0.34 7.63
C HIS A 130 -1.20 0.10 8.41
N PHE A 131 -0.91 0.97 9.37
CA PHE A 131 0.25 0.82 10.26
C PHE A 131 0.22 -0.49 11.05
N LEU A 132 -0.93 -0.88 11.61
CA LEU A 132 -1.05 -2.12 12.38
C LEU A 132 -0.79 -3.36 11.51
N ALA A 133 -1.28 -3.38 10.27
CA ALA A 133 -1.02 -4.47 9.35
C ALA A 133 0.48 -4.55 8.97
N ILE A 134 1.13 -3.41 8.68
CA ILE A 134 2.57 -3.36 8.41
C ILE A 134 3.36 -3.86 9.64
N LYS A 135 3.03 -3.36 10.83
CA LYS A 135 3.70 -3.73 12.09
C LYS A 135 3.63 -5.25 12.34
N GLU A 136 2.47 -5.86 12.06
CA GLU A 136 2.28 -7.31 12.19
C GLU A 136 3.14 -8.07 11.17
N LEU A 137 3.15 -7.65 9.92
CA LEU A 137 3.97 -8.28 8.87
C LEU A 137 5.48 -8.15 9.18
N VAL A 138 5.92 -6.97 9.61
CA VAL A 138 7.32 -6.75 10.03
C VAL A 138 7.67 -7.64 11.23
N GLY A 139 6.76 -7.80 12.19
CA GLY A 139 6.93 -8.74 13.32
C GLY A 139 7.10 -10.20 12.88
N ARG A 140 6.65 -10.55 11.66
CA ARG A 140 6.80 -11.88 11.04
C ARG A 140 8.01 -11.99 10.10
N GLY A 141 8.83 -10.93 9.99
CA GLY A 141 10.05 -10.93 9.20
C GLY A 141 9.99 -10.20 7.86
N THR A 142 8.87 -9.56 7.52
CA THR A 142 8.79 -8.69 6.33
C THR A 142 9.73 -7.49 6.50
N TYR A 143 10.56 -7.21 5.49
CA TYR A 143 11.28 -5.94 5.44
C TYR A 143 10.38 -4.86 4.87
N PHE A 144 10.11 -3.82 5.64
CA PHE A 144 9.28 -2.67 5.21
C PHE A 144 10.12 -1.41 5.10
N PHE A 145 9.87 -0.59 4.08
CA PHE A 145 10.37 0.78 3.97
C PHE A 145 9.32 1.72 3.38
N ASP A 146 9.31 2.96 3.87
CA ASP A 146 8.52 4.06 3.27
C ASP A 146 9.27 4.59 2.04
N TYR A 147 8.58 4.68 0.91
CA TYR A 147 9.18 5.18 -0.34
C TYR A 147 9.35 6.70 -0.37
N GLY A 148 9.23 7.39 0.77
CA GLY A 148 9.41 8.83 0.89
C GLY A 148 8.18 9.67 0.58
N ASN A 149 7.00 9.05 0.59
CA ASN A 149 5.71 9.75 0.39
C ASN A 149 5.03 10.17 1.70
N SER A 150 5.81 10.25 2.79
CA SER A 150 5.35 10.76 4.10
C SER A 150 4.32 9.86 4.81
N PHE A 151 4.30 8.56 4.52
CA PHE A 151 3.39 7.61 5.17
C PHE A 151 3.58 7.63 6.70
N MET A 152 4.81 7.47 7.18
CA MET A 152 5.10 7.44 8.61
C MET A 152 4.68 8.73 9.31
N LYS A 153 4.91 9.88 8.67
CA LYS A 153 4.46 11.17 9.20
C LYS A 153 2.93 11.28 9.25
N ALA A 154 2.24 10.82 8.21
CA ALA A 154 0.78 10.81 8.18
C ALA A 154 0.18 9.90 9.27
N VAL A 155 0.78 8.75 9.51
CA VAL A 155 0.38 7.84 10.61
C VAL A 155 0.59 8.50 11.98
N TYR A 156 1.72 9.18 12.18
CA TYR A 156 1.98 9.94 13.41
C TYR A 156 0.91 11.02 13.63
N ASP A 157 0.62 11.82 12.59
CA ASP A 157 -0.38 12.89 12.64
C ASP A 157 -1.82 12.36 12.82
N ALA A 158 -2.09 11.14 12.39
CA ALA A 158 -3.34 10.43 12.66
C ALA A 158 -3.47 9.96 14.13
N GLY A 159 -2.49 10.26 14.98
CA GLY A 159 -2.50 9.98 16.42
C GLY A 159 -1.96 8.60 16.79
N VAL A 160 -0.94 8.13 16.06
CA VAL A 160 -0.21 6.89 16.35
C VAL A 160 1.26 7.22 16.67
N PRO A 161 1.56 7.70 17.89
CA PRO A 161 2.92 8.15 18.24
C PRO A 161 3.93 6.99 18.27
N GLU A 162 3.50 5.75 18.37
CA GLU A 162 4.36 4.57 18.38
C GLU A 162 5.11 4.31 17.06
N ILE A 163 4.71 4.94 15.94
CA ILE A 163 5.47 4.90 14.70
C ILE A 163 6.74 5.74 14.76
N ALA A 164 6.82 6.68 15.70
CA ALA A 164 7.98 7.52 15.92
C ALA A 164 8.87 6.99 17.04
N ARG A 165 10.19 7.11 16.88
CA ARG A 165 11.15 6.71 17.91
C ARG A 165 10.93 7.52 19.20
N ASN A 166 10.77 6.83 20.31
CA ASN A 166 10.44 7.42 21.61
C ASN A 166 9.17 8.30 21.61
N GLY A 167 8.22 8.00 20.71
CA GLY A 167 6.93 8.68 20.63
C GLY A 167 6.98 10.11 20.08
N SER A 168 8.09 10.53 19.48
CA SER A 168 8.25 11.88 18.91
C SER A 168 8.84 11.82 17.51
N ASP A 169 8.14 12.42 16.54
CA ASP A 169 8.59 12.53 15.15
C ASP A 169 9.93 13.28 14.98
N LYS A 170 10.32 14.09 15.96
CA LYS A 170 11.63 14.73 16.00
C LYS A 170 12.81 13.75 16.15
N ASN A 171 12.52 12.54 16.61
CA ASN A 171 13.52 11.48 16.76
C ASN A 171 13.59 10.55 15.55
N GLY A 172 12.86 10.85 14.49
CA GLY A 172 12.67 9.98 13.33
C GLY A 172 11.67 8.85 13.59
N PHE A 173 11.55 7.94 12.63
CA PHE A 173 10.55 6.87 12.62
C PHE A 173 11.17 5.50 12.88
N ILE A 174 10.32 4.52 13.24
CA ILE A 174 10.78 3.15 13.57
C ILE A 174 11.13 2.33 12.33
N PHE A 175 10.56 2.68 11.17
CA PHE A 175 10.86 2.03 9.90
C PHE A 175 11.81 2.90 9.07
N PRO A 176 12.64 2.29 8.20
CA PRO A 176 13.48 3.04 7.27
C PRO A 176 12.65 3.77 6.22
N SER A 177 13.20 4.86 5.72
CA SER A 177 12.68 5.58 4.56
C SER A 177 13.73 5.54 3.44
N TYR A 178 13.29 5.38 2.21
CA TYR A 178 14.14 5.44 1.03
C TYR A 178 14.90 6.79 0.87
N VAL A 179 14.38 7.85 1.48
CA VAL A 179 14.91 9.23 1.33
C VAL A 179 15.87 9.62 2.47
N GLU A 180 15.96 8.84 3.54
CA GLU A 180 16.71 9.22 4.76
C GLU A 180 18.13 8.62 4.85
N ASP A 181 18.56 7.83 3.87
CA ASP A 181 19.88 7.19 3.85
C ASP A 181 20.87 7.91 2.92
#